data_d4c8def2778bb41f50bba5e3ced6af55
#
_entry.id   d4c8def2778bb41f50bba5e3ced6af55
#
_cell.length_a   1.000
_cell.length_b   1.000
_cell.length_c   1.000
_cell.angle_alpha   90.00
_cell.angle_beta   90.00
_cell.angle_gamma   90.00
#
_symmetry.space_group_name_H-M   'P 1'
#
loop_
_entity.id
_entity.type
_entity.pdbx_description
1 polymer ?
#
loop_
_entity_poly.entity_id
_entity_poly.type
_entity_poly.pdbx_seq_one_letter_code
_entity_poly.pdbx_strand_id
1 'polypeptide(L)'
;MTFSAFCVRCRKKVKKAERIIRYFDMFAGVGGFRAGLDLAGGFQCIGHCEIDKYADASYRAIHAPGKEEVYYPDARTIDPKELPDFDLLCGGSPCQAYPEEKNIPKFQRESLK
;
A
#
# COMPACT_ATOMS: atom_id res chain seq x y z
N MET A 1 -13.44 8.14 -2.30
CA MET A 1 -12.00 7.87 -2.34
C MET A 1 -11.67 7.15 -3.63
N THR A 2 -10.87 7.78 -4.42
CA THR A 2 -10.50 7.22 -5.72
C THR A 2 -9.40 6.19 -5.50
N PHE A 3 -9.64 4.97 -5.86
CA PHE A 3 -8.60 3.96 -5.84
C PHE A 3 -7.69 4.20 -7.02
N SER A 4 -6.50 4.71 -6.76
CA SER A 4 -5.45 4.81 -7.76
C SER A 4 -4.53 3.61 -7.74
N ALA A 5 -4.96 2.51 -7.13
CA ALA A 5 -4.21 1.29 -7.13
C ALA A 5 -4.11 0.77 -8.55
N PHE A 6 -2.89 0.69 -9.03
CA PHE A 6 -2.62 0.18 -10.34
C PHE A 6 -2.16 -1.25 -10.23
N CYS A 7 -2.99 -2.17 -10.64
CA CYS A 7 -2.63 -3.56 -10.72
C CYS A 7 -2.60 -3.97 -12.18
N VAL A 8 -1.41 -4.12 -12.73
CA VAL A 8 -1.25 -4.58 -14.11
C VAL A 8 -1.79 -5.99 -14.27
N ARG A 9 -1.77 -6.77 -13.21
CA ARG A 9 -2.28 -8.14 -13.24
C ARG A 9 -3.78 -8.27 -13.02
N CYS A 10 -4.44 -7.24 -12.50
CA CYS A 10 -5.90 -7.27 -12.37
C CYS A 10 -6.62 -7.33 -13.71
N ARG A 11 -5.92 -7.08 -14.81
CA ARG A 11 -6.48 -7.28 -16.15
C ARG A 11 -6.63 -8.73 -16.53
N LYS A 12 -5.92 -9.63 -15.86
CA LYS A 12 -6.07 -11.05 -16.10
C LYS A 12 -7.15 -11.59 -15.20
N LYS A 13 -8.15 -12.22 -15.79
CA LYS A 13 -9.13 -12.96 -14.99
C LYS A 13 -8.40 -14.04 -14.22
N VAL A 14 -8.29 -13.82 -12.92
CA VAL A 14 -7.76 -14.84 -12.02
C VAL A 14 -8.89 -15.83 -11.83
N LYS A 15 -8.68 -17.05 -12.27
CA LYS A 15 -9.65 -18.10 -12.00
C LYS A 15 -9.68 -18.36 -10.51
N LYS A 16 -10.88 -18.33 -9.93
CA LYS A 16 -11.12 -18.62 -8.53
C LYS A 16 -10.42 -19.94 -8.17
N ALA A 17 -9.67 -19.91 -7.07
CA ALA A 17 -9.05 -21.08 -6.43
C ALA A 17 -7.74 -21.59 -7.02
N GLU A 18 -7.28 -21.07 -8.17
CA GLU A 18 -6.05 -21.59 -8.77
C GLU A 18 -4.80 -20.82 -8.36
N ARG A 19 -4.94 -19.56 -7.93
CA ARG A 19 -3.79 -18.74 -7.59
C ARG A 19 -4.15 -17.62 -6.63
N ILE A 20 -3.39 -17.52 -5.55
CA ILE A 20 -3.46 -16.39 -4.64
C ILE A 20 -2.50 -15.32 -5.14
N ILE A 21 -2.98 -14.10 -5.24
CA ILE A 21 -2.17 -12.94 -5.60
C ILE A 21 -1.58 -12.37 -4.32
N ARG A 22 -0.26 -12.35 -4.25
CA ARG A 22 0.46 -11.80 -3.11
C ARG A 22 0.72 -10.32 -3.37
N TYR A 23 0.46 -9.48 -2.39
CA TYR A 23 0.63 -8.05 -2.56
C TYR A 23 1.38 -7.40 -1.40
N PHE A 24 2.05 -6.30 -1.73
CA PHE A 24 2.69 -5.44 -0.75
C PHE A 24 1.90 -4.13 -0.67
N ASP A 25 1.60 -3.68 0.55
CA ASP A 25 0.76 -2.51 0.81
C ASP A 25 1.64 -1.30 1.12
N MET A 26 1.98 -0.54 0.10
CA MET A 26 2.83 0.64 0.21
C MET A 26 2.01 1.85 0.63
N PHE A 27 2.53 2.66 1.54
CA PHE A 27 1.83 3.82 2.07
C PHE A 27 0.44 3.43 2.58
N ALA A 28 0.45 2.43 3.45
CA ALA A 28 -0.77 1.70 3.80
C ALA A 28 -1.84 2.53 4.49
N GLY A 29 -1.45 3.55 5.26
CA GLY A 29 -2.40 4.30 6.06
C GLY A 29 -3.14 3.40 7.03
N VAL A 30 -4.45 3.44 7.00
CA VAL A 30 -5.29 2.54 7.80
C VAL A 30 -5.65 1.24 7.05
N GLY A 31 -5.13 1.07 5.85
CA GLY A 31 -5.30 -0.17 5.11
C GLY A 31 -6.56 -0.27 4.27
N GLY A 32 -6.95 0.82 3.62
CA GLY A 32 -8.12 0.81 2.73
C GLY A 32 -8.00 -0.18 1.58
N PHE A 33 -6.84 -0.27 0.97
CA PHE A 33 -6.60 -1.26 -0.10
C PHE A 33 -6.70 -2.68 0.43
N ARG A 34 -6.08 -2.94 1.58
CA ARG A 34 -6.14 -4.26 2.20
C ARG A 34 -7.58 -4.66 2.51
N ALA A 35 -8.37 -3.75 3.08
CA ALA A 35 -9.77 -4.01 3.35
C ALA A 35 -10.53 -4.41 2.09
N GLY A 36 -10.31 -3.67 1.00
CA GLY A 36 -10.96 -3.97 -0.29
C GLY A 36 -10.51 -5.30 -0.87
N LEU A 37 -9.22 -5.59 -0.81
CA LEU A 37 -8.65 -6.85 -1.32
C LEU A 37 -9.11 -8.05 -0.51
N ASP A 38 -9.20 -7.89 0.82
CA ASP A 38 -9.72 -8.96 1.68
C ASP A 38 -11.18 -9.26 1.38
N LEU A 39 -11.98 -8.24 1.10
CA LEU A 39 -13.38 -8.43 0.69
C LEU A 39 -13.49 -9.13 -0.66
N ALA A 40 -12.61 -8.79 -1.60
CA ALA A 40 -12.62 -9.41 -2.92
C ALA A 40 -12.21 -10.89 -2.87
N GLY A 41 -11.33 -11.24 -1.94
CA GLY A 41 -10.80 -12.60 -1.82
C GLY A 41 -9.74 -12.90 -2.87
N GLY A 42 -8.91 -13.91 -2.59
CA GLY A 42 -7.85 -14.33 -3.50
C GLY A 42 -6.56 -13.51 -3.41
N PHE A 43 -6.44 -12.67 -2.41
CA PHE A 43 -5.26 -11.83 -2.19
C PHE A 43 -4.65 -12.12 -0.82
N GLN A 44 -3.33 -12.09 -0.76
CA GLN A 44 -2.58 -12.27 0.48
C GLN A 44 -1.59 -11.12 0.65
N CYS A 45 -1.69 -10.41 1.77
CA CYS A 45 -0.73 -9.36 2.09
C CYS A 45 0.58 -9.97 2.58
N ILE A 46 1.70 -9.56 1.98
CA ILE A 46 3.03 -10.03 2.41
C ILE A 46 3.72 -9.03 3.32
N GLY A 47 3.20 -7.82 3.41
CA GLY A 47 3.77 -6.78 4.24
C GLY A 47 3.21 -5.42 3.91
N HIS A 48 3.58 -4.45 4.74
CA HIS A 48 3.14 -3.07 4.53
C HIS A 48 4.22 -2.07 4.91
N CYS A 49 4.06 -0.85 4.42
CA CYS A 49 4.93 0.27 4.73
C CYS A 49 4.06 1.47 5.11
N GLU A 50 4.31 2.03 6.29
CA GLU A 50 3.64 3.24 6.74
C GLU A 50 4.53 3.99 7.72
N ILE A 51 4.81 5.25 7.43
CA ILE A 51 5.69 6.07 8.27
C ILE A 51 4.95 6.69 9.46
N ASP A 52 3.65 6.95 9.32
CA ASP A 52 2.86 7.51 10.40
C ASP A 52 2.54 6.43 11.42
N LYS A 53 3.12 6.58 12.61
CA LYS A 53 2.96 5.57 13.67
C LYS A 53 1.52 5.44 14.17
N TYR A 54 0.72 6.49 14.08
CA TYR A 54 -0.68 6.44 14.48
C TYR A 54 -1.52 5.70 13.44
N ALA A 55 -1.25 5.96 12.16
CA ALA A 55 -1.89 5.22 11.09
C ALA A 55 -1.51 3.74 11.15
N ASP A 56 -0.24 3.43 11.40
CA ASP A 56 0.21 2.05 11.54
C ASP A 56 -0.43 1.35 12.74
N ALA A 57 -0.59 2.06 13.86
CA ALA A 57 -1.28 1.49 15.03
C ALA A 57 -2.73 1.14 14.69
N SER A 58 -3.42 2.01 13.96
CA SER A 58 -4.77 1.74 13.49
C SER A 58 -4.81 0.57 12.52
N TYR A 59 -3.86 0.52 11.60
CA TYR A 59 -3.71 -0.57 10.63
C TYR A 59 -3.58 -1.91 11.35
N ARG A 60 -2.72 -2.00 12.35
CA ARG A 60 -2.51 -3.22 13.12
C ARG A 60 -3.75 -3.63 13.91
N ALA A 61 -4.47 -2.64 14.45
CA ALA A 61 -5.70 -2.92 15.19
C ALA A 61 -6.80 -3.47 14.28
N ILE A 62 -6.89 -2.95 13.05
CA ILE A 62 -7.93 -3.35 12.10
C ILE A 62 -7.60 -4.68 11.43
N HIS A 63 -6.36 -4.85 10.98
CA HIS A 63 -6.00 -5.97 10.10
C HIS A 63 -5.26 -7.10 10.79
N ALA A 64 -4.70 -6.86 11.99
CA ALA A 64 -3.96 -7.85 12.77
C ALA A 64 -2.94 -8.63 11.90
N PRO A 65 -1.92 -7.94 11.34
CA PRO A 65 -0.95 -8.59 10.44
C PRO A 65 -0.30 -9.79 11.09
N GLY A 66 -0.06 -10.83 10.29
CA GLY A 66 0.62 -12.03 10.75
C GLY A 66 2.11 -11.78 11.02
N LYS A 67 2.73 -12.70 11.76
CA LYS A 67 4.15 -12.57 12.12
C LYS A 67 5.08 -12.67 10.91
N GLU A 68 4.65 -13.35 9.88
CA GLU A 68 5.41 -13.52 8.64
C GLU A 68 5.34 -12.30 7.72
N GLU A 69 4.44 -11.36 8.01
CA GLU A 69 4.33 -10.14 7.20
C GLU A 69 5.45 -9.16 7.58
N VAL A 70 6.11 -8.63 6.57
CA VAL A 70 7.17 -7.65 6.80
C VAL A 70 6.59 -6.26 6.99
N TYR A 71 7.28 -5.46 7.80
CA TYR A 71 6.89 -4.07 8.04
C TYR A 71 8.07 -3.14 7.87
N TYR A 72 7.83 -2.04 7.17
CA TYR A 72 8.81 -0.98 7.00
C TYR A 72 8.18 0.36 7.39
N PRO A 73 8.78 1.08 8.34
CA PRO A 73 8.28 2.40 8.71
C PRO A 73 8.58 3.47 7.66
N ASP A 74 9.64 3.28 6.86
CA ASP A 74 10.06 4.27 5.87
C ASP A 74 10.34 3.57 4.54
N ALA A 75 9.63 4.01 3.49
CA ALA A 75 9.78 3.44 2.15
C ALA A 75 11.21 3.53 1.62
N ARG A 76 11.97 4.53 2.06
CA ARG A 76 13.36 4.70 1.64
C ARG A 76 14.29 3.65 2.20
N THR A 77 13.88 2.95 3.25
CA THR A 77 14.69 1.91 3.88
C THR A 77 14.43 0.52 3.32
N ILE A 78 13.51 0.39 2.38
CA ILE A 78 13.15 -0.90 1.80
C ILE A 78 14.23 -1.33 0.83
N ASP A 79 14.81 -2.51 1.09
CA ASP A 79 15.70 -3.16 0.14
C ASP A 79 14.87 -4.14 -0.69
N PRO A 80 14.74 -3.91 -2.01
CA PRO A 80 13.98 -4.82 -2.86
C PRO A 80 14.45 -6.26 -2.82
N LYS A 81 15.72 -6.47 -2.51
CA LYS A 81 16.31 -7.82 -2.44
C LYS A 81 15.83 -8.60 -1.23
N GLU A 82 15.45 -7.89 -0.16
CA GLU A 82 14.99 -8.52 1.08
C GLU A 82 13.48 -8.74 1.10
N LEU A 83 12.75 -8.11 0.18
CA LEU A 83 11.31 -8.28 0.10
C LEU A 83 10.96 -9.68 -0.39
N PRO A 84 9.97 -10.34 0.24
CA PRO A 84 9.42 -11.56 -0.34
C PRO A 84 8.83 -11.29 -1.73
N ASP A 85 8.78 -12.32 -2.56
CA ASP A 85 8.17 -12.18 -3.87
C ASP A 85 6.69 -11.80 -3.75
N PHE A 86 6.27 -10.87 -4.57
CA PHE A 86 4.86 -10.47 -4.64
C PHE A 86 4.46 -10.16 -6.08
N ASP A 87 3.16 -10.21 -6.34
CA ASP A 87 2.60 -10.03 -7.67
C ASP A 87 2.02 -8.63 -7.87
N LEU A 88 1.66 -7.96 -6.80
CA LEU A 88 0.92 -6.70 -6.84
C LEU A 88 1.50 -5.73 -5.81
N LEU A 89 1.75 -4.53 -6.26
CA LEU A 89 2.09 -3.42 -5.37
C LEU A 89 0.87 -2.51 -5.27
N CYS A 90 0.37 -2.33 -4.07
CA CYS A 90 -0.73 -1.40 -3.79
C CYS A 90 -0.17 -0.16 -3.11
N GLY A 91 -0.77 0.97 -3.37
CA GLY A 91 -0.41 2.17 -2.67
C GLY A 91 -0.96 3.41 -3.31
N GLY A 92 -1.29 4.39 -2.49
CA GLY A 92 -1.64 5.73 -2.93
C GLY A 92 -0.51 6.67 -2.57
N SER A 93 -0.36 7.73 -3.33
CA SER A 93 0.62 8.76 -2.97
C SER A 93 0.17 9.42 -1.66
N PRO A 94 1.01 9.39 -0.60
CA PRO A 94 0.60 9.95 0.67
C PRO A 94 0.57 11.48 0.60
N CYS A 95 -0.53 12.07 1.02
CA CYS A 95 -0.64 13.53 1.07
C CYS A 95 0.43 14.15 1.97
N GLN A 96 0.79 13.45 3.02
CA GLN A 96 1.82 13.89 3.98
C GLN A 96 3.24 13.80 3.43
N ALA A 97 3.45 13.09 2.32
CA ALA A 97 4.76 13.01 1.70
C ALA A 97 5.14 14.30 0.97
N TYR A 98 4.16 15.13 0.69
CA TYR A 98 4.43 16.42 0.05
C TYR A 98 4.85 17.43 1.10
N PRO A 99 5.88 18.24 0.81
CA PRO A 99 6.27 19.32 1.73
C PRO A 99 5.10 20.28 1.89
N GLU A 100 5.12 21.01 2.99
CA GLU A 100 4.13 22.07 3.20
C GLU A 100 4.05 22.99 1.99
N GLU A 101 2.88 23.51 1.72
CA GLU A 101 2.60 24.29 0.53
C GLU A 101 3.65 25.38 0.25
N LYS A 102 4.17 25.99 1.30
CA LYS A 102 5.23 27.01 1.19
C LYS A 102 6.52 26.51 0.57
N ASN A 103 6.76 25.20 0.63
CA ASN A 103 7.96 24.56 0.12
C ASN A 103 7.76 23.95 -1.27
N ILE A 104 6.56 24.04 -1.80
CA ILE A 104 6.23 23.50 -3.12
C ILE A 104 6.43 24.61 -4.16
N PRO A 105 7.13 24.35 -5.27
CA PRO A 105 7.25 25.32 -6.35
C PRO A 105 5.87 25.79 -6.82
N LYS A 106 5.78 27.05 -7.21
CA LYS A 106 4.51 27.66 -7.57
C LYS A 106 3.74 26.87 -8.63
N PHE A 107 4.43 26.40 -9.65
CA PHE A 107 3.78 25.65 -10.74
C PHE A 107 3.17 24.34 -10.24
N GLN A 108 3.83 23.68 -9.28
CA GLN A 108 3.29 22.45 -8.69
C GLN A 108 2.09 22.73 -7.82
N ARG A 109 2.09 23.85 -7.10
CA ARG A 109 0.94 24.23 -6.30
C ARG A 109 -0.31 24.48 -7.15
N GLU A 110 -0.12 25.07 -8.31
CA GLU A 110 -1.23 25.30 -9.25
C GLU A 110 -1.79 24.01 -9.81
N SER A 111 -0.94 23.01 -10.05
CA SER A 111 -1.40 21.73 -10.56
C SER A 111 -2.10 20.85 -9.51
N LEU A 112 -1.95 21.20 -8.24
CA LEU A 112 -2.59 20.48 -7.14
C LEU A 112 -4.00 21.02 -6.80
N LYS A 113 -4.42 22.09 -7.42
CA LYS A 113 -5.73 22.69 -7.15
C LYS A 113 -6.86 21.99 -7.93
#